data_b911c7b1a1e7570b2d1dfb5ce0b6d4c0
#
_entry.id   b911c7b1a1e7570b2d1dfb5ce0b6d4c0
#
_cell.length_a   1.000
_cell.length_b   1.000
_cell.length_c   1.000
_cell.angle_alpha   90.00
_cell.angle_beta   90.00
_cell.angle_gamma   90.00
#
_symmetry.space_group_name_H-M   'P 1'
#
loop_
_entity.id
_entity.type
_entity.pdbx_description
1 polymer ?
#
loop_
_entity_poly.entity_id
_entity_poly.type
_entity_poly.pdbx_seq_one_letter_code
_entity_poly.pdbx_strand_id
1 'polypeptide(L)'
;MSSRSPLPPAQLIALLGALAAFGPLAIDLYLPALPAIAHGLGASIEAVQSSVTVFLAGFSLGMLLYGPLSDRYGRRPVLLAGMALFTVASLACWLANSVELLIAARFAQAMGGGAASVLARAVARDVFAPKEAIRQLSRMAMVTSVAPLLAPMLGSAVLAWGGWRSPFAVLCVWGVLSTAVVAWVLAETLPPERRGGLTLGQAFAAYGQMLRQPAAVGLLLAGGLSFAAMFAYITASPDFFIGQQGWSPSAYALVFAANALGIFTANFINSRLAHRLGAATLAGVGCLAGLLAALVMNVALLGAAPAMGRVAGALAAAVIVTGLL
;
A
#
# COMPACT_ATOMS: atom_id res chain seq x y z
N MET A 1 20.99 27.15 8.79
CA MET A 1 20.80 27.28 7.33
C MET A 1 19.89 26.13 6.90
N SER A 2 18.66 26.40 6.48
CA SER A 2 17.75 25.35 6.02
C SER A 2 18.30 24.76 4.74
N SER A 3 18.55 23.47 4.71
CA SER A 3 18.89 22.70 3.50
C SER A 3 17.68 22.71 2.56
N ARG A 4 17.56 23.77 1.76
CA ARG A 4 16.51 23.84 0.73
C ARG A 4 16.83 22.75 -0.30
N SER A 5 15.90 21.86 -0.51
CA SER A 5 15.94 20.95 -1.66
C SER A 5 16.17 21.76 -2.95
N PRO A 6 17.03 21.31 -3.86
CA PRO A 6 17.24 21.98 -5.15
C PRO A 6 15.97 21.99 -6.03
N LEU A 7 14.95 21.19 -5.66
CA LEU A 7 13.69 21.10 -6.39
C LEU A 7 12.69 22.19 -5.99
N PRO A 8 11.94 22.74 -6.96
CA PRO A 8 10.73 23.50 -6.68
C PRO A 8 9.73 22.69 -5.84
N PRO A 9 8.97 23.33 -4.93
CA PRO A 9 8.06 22.62 -4.02
C PRO A 9 7.10 21.66 -4.72
N ALA A 10 6.56 22.02 -5.88
CA ALA A 10 5.65 21.16 -6.64
C ALA A 10 6.33 19.86 -7.15
N GLN A 11 7.56 19.96 -7.65
CA GLN A 11 8.32 18.79 -8.12
C GLN A 11 8.75 17.89 -6.95
N LEU A 12 9.16 18.49 -5.83
CA LEU A 12 9.48 17.73 -4.64
C LEU A 12 8.26 16.94 -4.15
N ILE A 13 7.08 17.55 -4.11
CA ILE A 13 5.86 16.87 -3.68
C ILE A 13 5.45 15.76 -4.64
N ALA A 14 5.59 15.98 -5.94
CA ALA A 14 5.36 14.93 -6.94
C ALA A 14 6.30 13.73 -6.73
N LEU A 15 7.59 13.99 -6.50
CA LEU A 15 8.57 12.95 -6.18
C LEU A 15 8.21 12.21 -4.88
N LEU A 16 7.94 12.93 -3.81
CA LEU A 16 7.58 12.33 -2.53
C LEU A 16 6.24 11.55 -2.60
N GLY A 17 5.27 12.03 -3.36
CA GLY A 17 4.03 11.32 -3.64
C GLY A 17 4.27 10.01 -4.41
N ALA A 18 5.13 10.05 -5.42
CA ALA A 18 5.54 8.87 -6.18
C ALA A 18 6.27 7.84 -5.29
N LEU A 19 7.15 8.31 -4.38
CA LEU A 19 7.81 7.44 -3.39
C LEU A 19 6.81 6.83 -2.39
N ALA A 20 5.84 7.60 -1.93
CA ALA A 20 4.79 7.09 -1.05
C ALA A 20 3.89 6.03 -1.71
N ALA A 21 3.80 6.02 -3.04
CA ALA A 21 3.02 5.06 -3.82
C ALA A 21 3.72 3.70 -4.04
N PHE A 22 4.98 3.50 -3.61
CA PHE A 22 5.70 2.24 -3.80
C PHE A 22 4.95 1.01 -3.26
N GLY A 23 4.35 1.13 -2.07
CA GLY A 23 3.55 0.07 -1.47
C GLY A 23 2.32 -0.29 -2.31
N PRO A 24 1.38 0.64 -2.51
CA PRO A 24 0.20 0.43 -3.34
C PRO A 24 0.52 -0.07 -4.75
N LEU A 25 1.47 0.55 -5.46
CA LEU A 25 1.87 0.10 -6.79
C LEU A 25 2.39 -1.33 -6.79
N ALA A 26 3.23 -1.70 -5.83
CA ALA A 26 3.80 -3.05 -5.75
C ALA A 26 2.75 -4.13 -5.40
N ILE A 27 1.64 -3.76 -4.78
CA ILE A 27 0.54 -4.68 -4.49
C ILE A 27 -0.43 -4.71 -5.67
N ASP A 28 -0.97 -3.57 -6.06
CA ASP A 28 -2.14 -3.51 -6.95
C ASP A 28 -1.80 -3.85 -8.40
N LEU A 29 -0.55 -3.53 -8.84
CA LEU A 29 -0.08 -3.84 -10.20
C LEU A 29 -0.04 -5.35 -10.47
N TYR A 30 0.24 -6.15 -9.45
CA TYR A 30 0.44 -7.58 -9.62
C TYR A 30 -0.81 -8.42 -9.33
N LEU A 31 -1.84 -7.85 -8.69
CA LEU A 31 -3.07 -8.56 -8.33
C LEU A 31 -3.75 -9.26 -9.52
N PRO A 32 -3.91 -8.64 -10.70
CA PRO A 32 -4.53 -9.30 -11.85
C PRO A 32 -3.75 -10.51 -12.35
N ALA A 33 -2.47 -10.62 -12.00
CA ALA A 33 -1.60 -11.71 -12.42
C ALA A 33 -1.63 -12.94 -11.48
N LEU A 34 -2.26 -12.87 -10.30
CA LEU A 34 -2.23 -13.95 -9.30
C LEU A 34 -2.59 -15.34 -9.88
N PRO A 35 -3.70 -15.50 -10.64
CA PRO A 35 -4.01 -16.81 -11.22
C PRO A 35 -2.97 -17.27 -12.26
N ALA A 36 -2.46 -16.34 -13.07
CA ALA A 36 -1.44 -16.64 -14.07
C ALA A 36 -0.08 -17.03 -13.42
N ILE A 37 0.25 -16.44 -12.26
CA ILE A 37 1.42 -16.81 -11.45
C ILE A 37 1.27 -18.24 -10.93
N ALA A 38 0.12 -18.58 -10.36
CA ALA A 38 -0.17 -19.92 -9.85
C ALA A 38 0.02 -20.98 -10.94
N HIS A 39 -0.58 -20.76 -12.10
CA HIS A 39 -0.42 -21.61 -13.26
C HIS A 39 1.04 -21.65 -13.75
N GLY A 40 1.69 -20.50 -13.87
CA GLY A 40 3.07 -20.39 -14.41
C GLY A 40 4.16 -20.97 -13.52
N LEU A 41 3.93 -21.04 -12.21
CA LEU A 41 4.84 -21.66 -11.23
C LEU A 41 4.41 -23.08 -10.82
N GLY A 42 3.26 -23.58 -11.32
CA GLY A 42 2.72 -24.88 -10.89
C GLY A 42 2.38 -24.91 -9.40
N ALA A 43 1.99 -23.78 -8.83
CA ALA A 43 1.71 -23.62 -7.40
C ALA A 43 0.20 -23.49 -7.14
N SER A 44 -0.22 -23.76 -5.90
CA SER A 44 -1.59 -23.49 -5.51
C SER A 44 -1.87 -21.98 -5.43
N ILE A 45 -3.12 -21.58 -5.64
CA ILE A 45 -3.49 -20.16 -5.58
C ILE A 45 -3.29 -19.59 -4.17
N GLU A 46 -3.50 -20.39 -3.13
CA GLU A 46 -3.30 -20.01 -1.74
C GLU A 46 -1.81 -19.71 -1.46
N ALA A 47 -0.91 -20.51 -2.03
CA ALA A 47 0.52 -20.27 -1.91
C ALA A 47 0.92 -18.93 -2.57
N VAL A 48 0.36 -18.61 -3.73
CA VAL A 48 0.61 -17.33 -4.39
C VAL A 48 -0.03 -16.17 -3.62
N GLN A 49 -1.25 -16.33 -3.11
CA GLN A 49 -1.93 -15.34 -2.28
C GLN A 49 -1.15 -15.03 -0.98
N SER A 50 -0.47 -16.04 -0.41
CA SER A 50 0.38 -15.84 0.77
C SER A 50 1.50 -14.83 0.53
N SER A 51 1.95 -14.65 -0.72
CA SER A 51 2.94 -13.64 -1.08
C SER A 51 2.46 -12.21 -0.85
N VAL A 52 1.13 -11.95 -0.91
CA VAL A 52 0.53 -10.65 -0.56
C VAL A 52 0.60 -10.45 0.96
N THR A 53 0.26 -11.47 1.74
CA THR A 53 0.33 -11.43 3.21
C THR A 53 1.76 -11.20 3.68
N VAL A 54 2.71 -11.94 3.11
CA VAL A 54 4.15 -11.80 3.42
C VAL A 54 4.69 -10.45 2.99
N PHE A 55 4.22 -9.91 1.86
CA PHE A 55 4.53 -8.54 1.45
C PHE A 55 4.05 -7.53 2.50
N LEU A 56 2.81 -7.62 2.97
CA LEU A 56 2.28 -6.71 3.99
C LEU A 56 3.08 -6.79 5.31
N ALA A 57 3.49 -7.99 5.71
CA ALA A 57 4.35 -8.18 6.89
C ALA A 57 5.72 -7.49 6.70
N GLY A 58 6.38 -7.71 5.55
CA GLY A 58 7.65 -7.07 5.22
C GLY A 58 7.52 -5.54 5.12
N PHE A 59 6.44 -5.05 4.53
CA PHE A 59 6.17 -3.62 4.41
C PHE A 59 5.98 -2.95 5.78
N SER A 60 5.19 -3.58 6.65
CA SER A 60 4.96 -3.10 8.01
C SER A 60 6.26 -3.08 8.83
N LEU A 61 7.05 -4.15 8.73
CA LEU A 61 8.35 -4.23 9.40
C LEU A 61 9.30 -3.14 8.88
N GLY A 62 9.36 -2.94 7.57
CA GLY A 62 10.12 -1.86 6.95
C GLY A 62 9.70 -0.49 7.49
N MET A 63 8.39 -0.23 7.53
CA MET A 63 7.87 1.04 8.07
C MET A 63 8.27 1.29 9.53
N LEU A 64 8.33 0.26 10.37
CA LEU A 64 8.76 0.38 11.77
C LEU A 64 10.25 0.64 11.91
N LEU A 65 11.07 0.05 11.03
CA LEU A 65 12.54 0.12 11.13
C LEU A 65 13.12 1.40 10.50
N TYR A 66 12.62 1.81 9.35
CA TYR A 66 13.25 2.89 8.58
C TYR A 66 13.08 4.28 9.19
N GLY A 67 12.05 4.50 10.02
CA GLY A 67 11.94 5.74 10.81
C GLY A 67 13.19 5.97 11.67
N PRO A 68 13.41 5.16 12.70
CA PRO A 68 14.57 5.28 13.60
C PRO A 68 15.93 5.18 12.89
N LEU A 69 16.05 4.30 11.87
CA LEU A 69 17.29 4.19 11.10
C LEU A 69 17.63 5.50 10.39
N SER A 70 16.62 6.16 9.79
CA SER A 70 16.85 7.41 9.07
C SER A 70 17.08 8.60 9.99
N ASP A 71 16.57 8.57 11.22
CA ASP A 71 16.88 9.57 12.25
C ASP A 71 18.34 9.47 12.70
N ARG A 72 18.94 8.28 12.62
CA ARG A 72 20.33 8.05 13.02
C ARG A 72 21.32 8.28 11.89
N TYR A 73 21.02 7.73 10.69
CA TYR A 73 21.99 7.70 9.58
C TYR A 73 21.73 8.78 8.51
N GLY A 74 20.62 9.51 8.61
CA GLY A 74 20.17 10.47 7.61
C GLY A 74 19.07 9.90 6.70
N ARG A 75 18.23 10.80 6.15
CA ARG A 75 17.09 10.41 5.33
C ARG A 75 17.52 9.81 4.00
N ARG A 76 18.43 10.52 3.30
CA ARG A 76 18.85 10.16 1.95
C ARG A 76 19.55 8.79 1.85
N PRO A 77 20.60 8.47 2.65
CA PRO A 77 21.29 7.19 2.52
C PRO A 77 20.39 6.00 2.86
N VAL A 78 19.52 6.13 3.88
CA VAL A 78 18.58 5.08 4.26
C VAL A 78 17.49 4.88 3.19
N LEU A 79 17.00 5.96 2.60
CA LEU A 79 16.05 5.91 1.49
C LEU A 79 16.66 5.19 0.27
N LEU A 80 17.87 5.57 -0.14
CA LEU A 80 18.57 4.95 -1.26
C LEU A 80 18.84 3.46 -1.02
N ALA A 81 19.25 3.07 0.19
CA ALA A 81 19.44 1.66 0.54
C ALA A 81 18.13 0.86 0.45
N GLY A 82 17.03 1.41 0.96
CA GLY A 82 15.72 0.77 0.86
C GLY A 82 15.23 0.65 -0.57
N MET A 83 15.40 1.69 -1.39
CA MET A 83 15.02 1.66 -2.81
C MET A 83 15.89 0.70 -3.63
N ALA A 84 17.18 0.59 -3.33
CA ALA A 84 18.06 -0.41 -3.93
C ALA A 84 17.59 -1.84 -3.57
N LEU A 85 17.23 -2.09 -2.30
CA LEU A 85 16.65 -3.35 -1.87
C LEU A 85 15.35 -3.65 -2.62
N PHE A 86 14.44 -2.67 -2.76
CA PHE A 86 13.20 -2.83 -3.54
C PHE A 86 13.50 -3.22 -5.00
N THR A 87 14.45 -2.56 -5.61
CA THR A 87 14.82 -2.78 -7.03
C THR A 87 15.41 -4.18 -7.23
N VAL A 88 16.38 -4.58 -6.40
CA VAL A 88 16.99 -5.91 -6.47
C VAL A 88 15.96 -7.01 -6.19
N ALA A 89 15.10 -6.81 -5.21
CA ALA A 89 14.04 -7.75 -4.90
C ALA A 89 12.96 -7.81 -5.99
N SER A 90 12.65 -6.71 -6.68
CA SER A 90 11.78 -6.70 -7.87
C SER A 90 12.37 -7.52 -9.01
N LEU A 91 13.68 -7.40 -9.22
CA LEU A 91 14.41 -8.24 -10.18
C LEU A 91 14.34 -9.73 -9.77
N ALA A 92 14.52 -10.05 -8.49
CA ALA A 92 14.39 -11.41 -7.99
C ALA A 92 12.95 -11.97 -8.18
N CYS A 93 11.91 -11.16 -7.96
CA CYS A 93 10.53 -11.55 -8.27
C CYS A 93 10.34 -11.84 -9.78
N TRP A 94 10.91 -11.01 -10.65
CA TRP A 94 10.84 -11.20 -12.10
C TRP A 94 11.50 -12.51 -12.55
N LEU A 95 12.64 -12.86 -11.95
CA LEU A 95 13.42 -14.07 -12.24
C LEU A 95 12.94 -15.31 -11.45
N ALA A 96 11.92 -15.19 -10.62
CA ALA A 96 11.45 -16.28 -9.79
C ALA A 96 11.00 -17.47 -10.63
N ASN A 97 11.45 -18.68 -10.24
CA ASN A 97 11.12 -19.95 -10.85
C ASN A 97 10.41 -20.90 -9.87
N SER A 98 10.20 -20.49 -8.63
CA SER A 98 9.39 -21.18 -7.63
C SER A 98 8.58 -20.18 -6.81
N VAL A 99 7.51 -20.66 -6.18
CA VAL A 99 6.64 -19.81 -5.33
C VAL A 99 7.37 -19.38 -4.05
N GLU A 100 8.23 -20.21 -3.50
CA GLU A 100 9.02 -19.90 -2.29
C GLU A 100 9.99 -18.74 -2.55
N LEU A 101 10.69 -18.78 -3.70
CA LEU A 101 11.58 -17.68 -4.11
C LEU A 101 10.77 -16.39 -4.33
N LEU A 102 9.61 -16.50 -4.97
CA LEU A 102 8.72 -15.36 -5.15
C LEU A 102 8.29 -14.77 -3.81
N ILE A 103 7.85 -15.59 -2.84
CA ILE A 103 7.43 -15.15 -1.51
C ILE A 103 8.59 -14.46 -0.78
N ALA A 104 9.78 -15.05 -0.78
CA ALA A 104 10.96 -14.47 -0.14
C ALA A 104 11.36 -13.13 -0.79
N ALA A 105 11.36 -13.07 -2.12
CA ALA A 105 11.65 -11.85 -2.86
C ALA A 105 10.59 -10.77 -2.61
N ARG A 106 9.31 -11.13 -2.50
CA ARG A 106 8.20 -10.22 -2.15
C ARG A 106 8.36 -9.62 -0.76
N PHE A 107 8.82 -10.41 0.23
CA PHE A 107 9.16 -9.89 1.55
C PHE A 107 10.26 -8.82 1.49
N ALA A 108 11.36 -9.13 0.80
CA ALA A 108 12.48 -8.19 0.64
C ALA A 108 12.07 -6.93 -0.14
N GLN A 109 11.26 -7.10 -1.21
CA GLN A 109 10.70 -6.00 -1.97
C GLN A 109 9.84 -5.08 -1.09
N ALA A 110 8.99 -5.66 -0.27
CA ALA A 110 8.14 -4.93 0.65
C ALA A 110 8.94 -4.16 1.71
N MET A 111 9.95 -4.80 2.29
CA MET A 111 10.90 -4.14 3.19
C MET A 111 11.46 -2.88 2.52
N GLY A 112 11.99 -2.99 1.30
CA GLY A 112 12.53 -1.86 0.56
C GLY A 112 11.50 -0.77 0.27
N GLY A 113 10.29 -1.15 -0.14
CA GLY A 113 9.17 -0.24 -0.42
C GLY A 113 8.70 0.54 0.83
N GLY A 114 8.78 -0.09 2.01
CA GLY A 114 8.48 0.56 3.28
C GLY A 114 9.37 1.78 3.57
N ALA A 115 10.65 1.72 3.17
CA ALA A 115 11.56 2.87 3.27
C ALA A 115 11.05 4.06 2.46
N ALA A 116 10.71 3.85 1.19
CA ALA A 116 10.21 4.90 0.32
C ALA A 116 8.95 5.56 0.90
N SER A 117 7.98 4.76 1.35
CA SER A 117 6.71 5.25 1.91
C SER A 117 6.86 6.05 3.20
N VAL A 118 7.72 5.60 4.13
CA VAL A 118 7.92 6.29 5.42
C VAL A 118 8.76 7.54 5.24
N LEU A 119 9.89 7.41 4.52
CA LEU A 119 10.84 8.51 4.41
C LEU A 119 10.34 9.64 3.51
N ALA A 120 9.48 9.36 2.54
CA ALA A 120 8.78 10.40 1.79
C ALA A 120 8.04 11.38 2.72
N ARG A 121 7.30 10.84 3.71
CA ARG A 121 6.58 11.66 4.70
C ARG A 121 7.52 12.35 5.69
N ALA A 122 8.62 11.69 6.06
CA ALA A 122 9.64 12.29 6.94
C ALA A 122 10.32 13.48 6.25
N VAL A 123 10.77 13.31 5.00
CA VAL A 123 11.37 14.38 4.20
C VAL A 123 10.41 15.57 4.04
N ALA A 124 9.11 15.33 3.78
CA ALA A 124 8.12 16.40 3.71
C ALA A 124 8.06 17.19 5.02
N ARG A 125 8.11 16.51 6.18
CA ARG A 125 8.12 17.18 7.50
C ARG A 125 9.43 17.90 7.81
N ASP A 126 10.55 17.42 7.27
CA ASP A 126 11.86 18.06 7.49
C ASP A 126 12.02 19.34 6.65
N VAL A 127 11.45 19.38 5.44
CA VAL A 127 11.62 20.47 4.46
C VAL A 127 10.62 21.60 4.66
N PHE A 128 9.36 21.28 5.00
CA PHE A 128 8.29 22.27 5.09
C PHE A 128 8.00 22.68 6.53
N ALA A 129 7.61 23.95 6.73
CA ALA A 129 7.12 24.42 8.02
C ALA A 129 5.88 23.62 8.46
N PRO A 130 5.58 23.48 9.77
CA PRO A 130 4.55 22.55 10.27
C PRO A 130 3.18 22.69 9.60
N LYS A 131 2.68 23.90 9.40
CA LYS A 131 1.39 24.15 8.71
C LYS A 131 1.43 23.77 7.23
N GLU A 132 2.54 24.05 6.56
CA GLU A 132 2.75 23.70 5.16
C GLU A 132 2.97 22.20 5.00
N ALA A 133 3.68 21.56 5.92
CA ALA A 133 3.90 20.10 5.91
C ALA A 133 2.56 19.34 5.93
N ILE A 134 1.59 19.74 6.74
CA ILE A 134 0.23 19.14 6.76
C ILE A 134 -0.41 19.23 5.38
N ARG A 135 -0.36 20.39 4.74
CA ARG A 135 -0.91 20.61 3.40
C ARG A 135 -0.22 19.72 2.35
N GLN A 136 1.10 19.61 2.43
CA GLN A 136 1.87 18.80 1.48
C GLN A 136 1.66 17.30 1.69
N LEU A 137 1.54 16.84 2.93
CA LEU A 137 1.16 15.44 3.24
C LEU A 137 -0.23 15.11 2.68
N SER A 138 -1.18 16.03 2.75
CA SER A 138 -2.50 15.86 2.13
C SER A 138 -2.42 15.74 0.60
N ARG A 139 -1.55 16.53 -0.05
CA ARG A 139 -1.30 16.41 -1.50
C ARG A 139 -0.64 15.06 -1.86
N MET A 140 0.32 14.60 -1.06
CA MET A 140 0.90 13.27 -1.24
C MET A 140 -0.15 12.18 -1.08
N ALA A 141 -1.06 12.30 -0.10
CA ALA A 141 -2.18 11.37 0.06
C ALA A 141 -3.10 11.33 -1.17
N MET A 142 -3.37 12.47 -1.82
CA MET A 142 -4.11 12.49 -3.08
C MET A 142 -3.38 11.72 -4.20
N VAL A 143 -2.07 11.87 -4.32
CA VAL A 143 -1.28 11.10 -5.31
C VAL A 143 -1.35 9.60 -5.01
N THR A 144 -1.18 9.20 -3.76
CA THR A 144 -1.26 7.78 -3.37
C THR A 144 -2.65 7.18 -3.51
N SER A 145 -3.71 7.98 -3.40
CA SER A 145 -5.09 7.51 -3.61
C SER A 145 -5.42 7.17 -5.07
N VAL A 146 -4.65 7.70 -6.02
CA VAL A 146 -4.80 7.39 -7.46
C VAL A 146 -4.13 6.05 -7.79
N ALA A 147 -3.14 5.63 -7.04
CA ALA A 147 -2.39 4.39 -7.32
C ALA A 147 -3.30 3.13 -7.37
N PRO A 148 -4.18 2.85 -6.40
CA PRO A 148 -5.09 1.72 -6.47
C PRO A 148 -6.09 1.77 -7.64
N LEU A 149 -6.37 2.96 -8.17
CA LEU A 149 -7.23 3.12 -9.35
C LEU A 149 -6.51 2.71 -10.63
N LEU A 150 -5.27 3.15 -10.80
CA LEU A 150 -4.51 2.96 -12.04
C LEU A 150 -3.68 1.66 -12.04
N ALA A 151 -3.17 1.22 -10.89
CA ALA A 151 -2.24 0.11 -10.84
C ALA A 151 -2.81 -1.23 -11.36
N PRO A 152 -4.04 -1.66 -11.03
CA PRO A 152 -4.59 -2.89 -11.59
C PRO A 152 -4.86 -2.79 -13.10
N MET A 153 -5.22 -1.60 -13.60
CA MET A 153 -5.41 -1.36 -15.03
C MET A 153 -4.08 -1.49 -15.78
N LEU A 154 -3.03 -0.86 -15.26
CA LEU A 154 -1.68 -1.00 -15.78
C LEU A 154 -1.20 -2.45 -15.66
N GLY A 155 -1.47 -3.10 -14.52
CA GLY A 155 -1.13 -4.50 -14.29
C GLY A 155 -1.76 -5.45 -15.28
N SER A 156 -3.05 -5.29 -15.58
CA SER A 156 -3.75 -6.10 -16.58
C SER A 156 -3.22 -5.87 -18.00
N ALA A 157 -2.90 -4.63 -18.36
CA ALA A 157 -2.33 -4.30 -19.66
C ALA A 157 -0.91 -4.89 -19.83
N VAL A 158 -0.08 -4.75 -18.80
CA VAL A 158 1.29 -5.28 -18.78
C VAL A 158 1.28 -6.81 -18.77
N LEU A 159 0.34 -7.44 -18.03
CA LEU A 159 0.12 -8.89 -18.04
C LEU A 159 -0.19 -9.43 -19.46
N ALA A 160 -1.05 -8.72 -20.19
CA ALA A 160 -1.40 -9.09 -21.56
C ALA A 160 -0.22 -9.06 -22.54
N TRP A 161 0.78 -8.19 -22.30
CA TRP A 161 1.95 -8.04 -23.16
C TRP A 161 3.07 -9.02 -22.86
N GLY A 162 3.41 -9.20 -21.58
CA GLY A 162 4.62 -9.90 -21.15
C GLY A 162 4.38 -11.04 -20.16
N GLY A 163 3.13 -11.47 -19.98
CA GLY A 163 2.76 -12.52 -19.04
C GLY A 163 2.95 -12.10 -17.58
N TRP A 164 2.84 -13.05 -16.67
CA TRP A 164 2.80 -12.80 -15.23
C TRP A 164 4.08 -12.20 -14.61
N ARG A 165 5.19 -12.29 -15.31
CA ARG A 165 6.47 -11.70 -14.88
C ARG A 165 6.57 -10.21 -15.12
N SER A 166 5.84 -9.69 -16.09
CA SER A 166 5.96 -8.30 -16.54
C SER A 166 5.60 -7.24 -15.49
N PRO A 167 4.65 -7.41 -14.56
CA PRO A 167 4.44 -6.48 -13.46
C PRO A 167 5.71 -6.27 -12.62
N PHE A 168 6.50 -7.32 -12.38
CA PHE A 168 7.74 -7.21 -11.61
C PHE A 168 8.85 -6.52 -12.39
N ALA A 169 8.90 -6.70 -13.71
CA ALA A 169 9.81 -5.95 -14.58
C ALA A 169 9.51 -4.45 -14.54
N VAL A 170 8.23 -4.07 -14.61
CA VAL A 170 7.79 -2.67 -14.46
C VAL A 170 8.18 -2.11 -13.09
N LEU A 171 7.98 -2.86 -12.01
CA LEU A 171 8.40 -2.44 -10.67
C LEU A 171 9.92 -2.32 -10.53
N CYS A 172 10.69 -3.18 -11.20
CA CYS A 172 12.15 -3.07 -11.25
C CYS A 172 12.58 -1.77 -11.95
N VAL A 173 12.03 -1.49 -13.14
CA VAL A 173 12.30 -0.24 -13.87
C VAL A 173 11.89 0.98 -13.05
N TRP A 174 10.72 0.95 -12.43
CA TRP A 174 10.25 2.00 -11.53
C TRP A 174 11.23 2.23 -10.37
N GLY A 175 11.71 1.14 -9.75
CA GLY A 175 12.71 1.19 -8.69
C GLY A 175 14.03 1.82 -9.14
N VAL A 176 14.57 1.40 -10.31
CA VAL A 176 15.80 1.97 -10.88
C VAL A 176 15.65 3.47 -11.14
N LEU A 177 14.59 3.86 -11.87
CA LEU A 177 14.37 5.26 -12.24
C LEU A 177 14.18 6.15 -11.00
N SER A 178 13.35 5.70 -10.05
CA SER A 178 13.12 6.45 -8.83
C SER A 178 14.39 6.56 -7.98
N THR A 179 15.20 5.49 -7.88
CA THR A 179 16.49 5.50 -7.17
C THR A 179 17.45 6.50 -7.82
N ALA A 180 17.55 6.49 -9.14
CA ALA A 180 18.38 7.44 -9.90
C ALA A 180 17.94 8.89 -9.64
N VAL A 181 16.63 9.17 -9.75
CA VAL A 181 16.08 10.52 -9.48
C VAL A 181 16.40 10.96 -8.06
N VAL A 182 16.16 10.11 -7.06
CA VAL A 182 16.47 10.43 -5.65
C VAL A 182 17.98 10.66 -5.46
N ALA A 183 18.83 9.85 -6.07
CA ALA A 183 20.27 9.98 -5.95
C ALA A 183 20.79 11.30 -6.53
N TRP A 184 20.20 11.79 -7.64
CA TRP A 184 20.66 13.02 -8.28
C TRP A 184 20.01 14.29 -7.73
N VAL A 185 18.77 14.19 -7.27
CA VAL A 185 17.96 15.39 -7.03
C VAL A 185 17.67 15.64 -5.56
N LEU A 186 17.56 14.57 -4.73
CA LEU A 186 17.24 14.74 -3.32
C LEU A 186 18.51 14.97 -2.51
N ALA A 187 18.65 16.16 -1.92
CA ALA A 187 19.67 16.44 -0.93
C ALA A 187 19.31 15.79 0.42
N GLU A 188 20.32 15.62 1.30
CA GLU A 188 20.06 15.21 2.69
C GLU A 188 19.25 16.28 3.41
N THR A 189 18.14 15.87 4.03
CA THR A 189 17.21 16.78 4.70
C THR A 189 17.35 16.80 6.21
N LEU A 190 18.05 15.80 6.80
CA LEU A 190 18.33 15.74 8.23
C LEU A 190 19.74 16.23 8.50
N PRO A 191 19.93 17.44 9.07
CA PRO A 191 21.25 17.97 9.40
C PRO A 191 22.00 17.06 10.38
N PRO A 192 23.34 16.97 10.30
CA PRO A 192 24.16 16.13 11.21
C PRO A 192 23.88 16.38 12.69
N GLU A 193 23.61 17.62 13.07
CA GLU A 193 23.34 18.05 14.45
C GLU A 193 22.02 17.50 15.00
N ARG A 194 21.09 17.12 14.12
CA ARG A 194 19.80 16.50 14.47
C ARG A 194 19.83 14.97 14.35
N ARG A 195 20.95 14.40 13.89
CA ARG A 195 21.14 12.95 13.87
C ARG A 195 21.44 12.46 15.28
N GLY A 196 21.04 11.25 15.59
CA GLY A 196 21.23 10.68 16.93
C GLY A 196 19.91 10.40 17.64
N GLY A 197 18.83 10.30 16.89
CA GLY A 197 17.51 9.91 17.37
C GLY A 197 17.53 8.59 18.16
N LEU A 198 16.36 8.13 18.58
CA LEU A 198 16.21 6.91 19.36
C LEU A 198 16.97 5.73 18.73
N THR A 199 17.72 4.99 19.54
CA THR A 199 18.24 3.69 19.12
C THR A 199 17.06 2.77 18.76
N LEU A 200 17.30 1.75 17.95
CA LEU A 200 16.24 0.77 17.62
C LEU A 200 15.60 0.21 18.89
N GLY A 201 16.39 -0.13 19.91
CA GLY A 201 15.87 -0.63 21.19
C GLY A 201 14.97 0.39 21.90
N GLN A 202 15.34 1.66 21.91
CA GLN A 202 14.52 2.74 22.48
C GLN A 202 13.24 2.98 21.66
N ALA A 203 13.30 2.88 20.33
CA ALA A 203 12.13 2.98 19.48
C ALA A 203 11.14 1.84 19.74
N PHE A 204 11.63 0.59 19.83
CA PHE A 204 10.80 -0.56 20.18
C PHE A 204 10.25 -0.46 21.61
N ALA A 205 11.01 0.08 22.57
CA ALA A 205 10.52 0.35 23.92
C ALA A 205 9.38 1.38 23.90
N ALA A 206 9.48 2.45 23.10
CA ALA A 206 8.44 3.44 22.93
C ALA A 206 7.16 2.83 22.29
N TYR A 207 7.31 1.95 21.28
CA TYR A 207 6.17 1.19 20.73
C TYR A 207 5.53 0.30 21.79
N GLY A 208 6.33 -0.40 22.61
CA GLY A 208 5.85 -1.21 23.73
C GLY A 208 5.09 -0.38 24.79
N GLN A 209 5.53 0.83 25.07
CA GLN A 209 4.81 1.75 25.97
C GLN A 209 3.47 2.19 25.38
N MET A 210 3.41 2.47 24.07
CA MET A 210 2.15 2.80 23.40
C MET A 210 1.14 1.65 23.47
N LEU A 211 1.61 0.40 23.31
CA LEU A 211 0.78 -0.80 23.41
C LEU A 211 0.26 -1.09 24.85
N ARG A 212 0.76 -0.40 25.86
CA ARG A 212 0.21 -0.47 27.24
C ARG A 212 -0.97 0.49 27.45
N GLN A 213 -1.26 1.36 26.50
CA GLN A 213 -2.38 2.31 26.58
C GLN A 213 -3.64 1.70 25.93
N PRO A 214 -4.71 1.40 26.69
CA PRO A 214 -5.90 0.73 26.15
C PRO A 214 -6.55 1.49 24.98
N ALA A 215 -6.58 2.82 25.06
CA ALA A 215 -7.13 3.65 23.98
C ALA A 215 -6.32 3.52 22.68
N ALA A 216 -4.99 3.49 22.77
CA ALA A 216 -4.12 3.29 21.62
C ALA A 216 -4.32 1.89 21.01
N VAL A 217 -4.39 0.87 21.86
CA VAL A 217 -4.66 -0.51 21.41
C VAL A 217 -6.03 -0.63 20.76
N GLY A 218 -7.06 0.00 21.30
CA GLY A 218 -8.40 0.02 20.71
C GLY A 218 -8.41 0.63 19.30
N LEU A 219 -7.74 1.76 19.11
CA LEU A 219 -7.59 2.41 17.78
C LEU A 219 -6.78 1.56 16.81
N LEU A 220 -5.67 0.95 17.28
CA LEU A 220 -4.84 0.06 16.45
C LEU A 220 -5.62 -1.18 16.02
N LEU A 221 -6.41 -1.79 16.91
CA LEU A 221 -7.23 -2.95 16.58
C LEU A 221 -8.36 -2.58 15.61
N ALA A 222 -9.05 -1.46 15.83
CA ALA A 222 -10.11 -1.01 14.92
C ALA A 222 -9.56 -0.77 13.51
N GLY A 223 -8.49 0.03 13.37
CA GLY A 223 -7.84 0.28 12.09
C GLY A 223 -7.23 -0.97 11.47
N GLY A 224 -6.54 -1.79 12.28
CA GLY A 224 -5.91 -3.03 11.83
C GLY A 224 -6.90 -4.07 11.33
N LEU A 225 -8.03 -4.27 12.01
CA LEU A 225 -9.09 -5.19 11.58
C LEU A 225 -9.78 -4.70 10.30
N SER A 226 -10.05 -3.40 10.19
CA SER A 226 -10.61 -2.81 8.98
C SER A 226 -9.66 -2.99 7.79
N PHE A 227 -8.37 -2.75 8.00
CA PHE A 227 -7.34 -2.95 6.99
C PHE A 227 -7.20 -4.44 6.61
N ALA A 228 -7.26 -5.36 7.59
CA ALA A 228 -7.23 -6.79 7.35
C ALA A 228 -8.44 -7.26 6.51
N ALA A 229 -9.64 -6.76 6.81
CA ALA A 229 -10.84 -7.07 6.05
C ALA A 229 -10.73 -6.57 4.59
N MET A 230 -10.22 -5.36 4.39
CA MET A 230 -9.95 -4.83 3.05
C MET A 230 -8.96 -5.70 2.28
N PHE A 231 -7.85 -6.08 2.90
CA PHE A 231 -6.84 -6.91 2.24
C PHE A 231 -7.27 -8.36 2.04
N ALA A 232 -8.14 -8.92 2.88
CA ALA A 232 -8.77 -10.23 2.62
C ALA A 232 -9.54 -10.19 1.30
N TYR A 233 -10.36 -9.14 1.08
CA TYR A 233 -11.03 -8.94 -0.20
C TYR A 233 -10.04 -8.75 -1.36
N ILE A 234 -9.06 -7.86 -1.21
CA ILE A 234 -8.06 -7.55 -2.26
C ILE A 234 -7.34 -8.83 -2.69
N THR A 235 -6.96 -9.68 -1.73
CA THR A 235 -6.20 -10.91 -2.01
C THR A 235 -7.05 -12.01 -2.63
N ALA A 236 -8.31 -12.16 -2.20
CA ALA A 236 -9.21 -13.22 -2.69
C ALA A 236 -9.89 -12.86 -4.01
N SER A 237 -10.13 -11.57 -4.27
CA SER A 237 -10.93 -11.13 -5.41
C SER A 237 -10.38 -11.54 -6.79
N PRO A 238 -9.07 -11.56 -7.08
CA PRO A 238 -8.57 -12.00 -8.38
C PRO A 238 -8.90 -13.46 -8.68
N ASP A 239 -8.73 -14.36 -7.69
CA ASP A 239 -9.10 -15.76 -7.86
C ASP A 239 -10.60 -15.91 -8.09
N PHE A 240 -11.42 -15.21 -7.31
CA PHE A 240 -12.87 -15.27 -7.46
C PHE A 240 -13.33 -14.79 -8.85
N PHE A 241 -12.91 -13.60 -9.28
CA PHE A 241 -13.40 -13.03 -10.54
C PHE A 241 -12.71 -13.64 -11.76
N ILE A 242 -11.40 -13.80 -11.76
CA ILE A 242 -10.63 -14.31 -12.91
C ILE A 242 -10.61 -15.83 -12.90
N GLY A 243 -10.25 -16.46 -11.77
CA GLY A 243 -10.07 -17.91 -11.66
C GLY A 243 -11.39 -18.66 -11.73
N GLN A 244 -12.38 -18.29 -10.87
CA GLN A 244 -13.63 -19.05 -10.72
C GLN A 244 -14.75 -18.56 -11.65
N GLN A 245 -14.86 -17.25 -11.88
CA GLN A 245 -15.90 -16.68 -12.75
C GLN A 245 -15.46 -16.53 -14.21
N GLY A 246 -14.16 -16.74 -14.53
CA GLY A 246 -13.63 -16.67 -15.88
C GLY A 246 -13.56 -15.25 -16.48
N TRP A 247 -13.53 -14.22 -15.63
CA TRP A 247 -13.44 -12.84 -16.13
C TRP A 247 -12.04 -12.55 -16.67
N SER A 248 -11.98 -11.65 -17.66
CA SER A 248 -10.67 -11.18 -18.13
C SER A 248 -9.98 -10.32 -17.06
N PRO A 249 -8.63 -10.31 -16.99
CA PRO A 249 -7.88 -9.44 -16.09
C PRO A 249 -8.25 -7.96 -16.24
N SER A 250 -8.60 -7.51 -17.46
CA SER A 250 -9.04 -6.14 -17.72
C SER A 250 -10.43 -5.85 -17.15
N ALA A 251 -11.37 -6.80 -17.22
CA ALA A 251 -12.69 -6.66 -16.60
C ALA A 251 -12.57 -6.60 -15.07
N TYR A 252 -11.72 -7.44 -14.47
CA TYR A 252 -11.39 -7.37 -13.04
C TYR A 252 -10.80 -6.01 -12.65
N ALA A 253 -9.89 -5.47 -13.46
CA ALA A 253 -9.28 -4.17 -13.19
C ALA A 253 -10.30 -3.03 -13.15
N LEU A 254 -11.37 -3.08 -13.98
CA LEU A 254 -12.46 -2.09 -13.92
C LEU A 254 -13.27 -2.19 -12.63
N VAL A 255 -13.53 -3.41 -12.15
CA VAL A 255 -14.20 -3.63 -10.86
C VAL A 255 -13.35 -3.07 -9.71
N PHE A 256 -12.05 -3.34 -9.74
CA PHE A 256 -11.13 -2.82 -8.73
C PHE A 256 -11.04 -1.28 -8.76
N ALA A 257 -11.05 -0.70 -9.96
CA ALA A 257 -11.10 0.75 -10.14
C ALA A 257 -12.40 1.37 -9.58
N ALA A 258 -13.55 0.71 -9.77
CA ALA A 258 -14.82 1.14 -9.18
C ALA A 258 -14.78 1.10 -7.65
N ASN A 259 -14.16 0.08 -7.05
CA ASN A 259 -13.94 0.01 -5.60
C ASN A 259 -13.03 1.15 -5.10
N ALA A 260 -11.92 1.40 -5.80
CA ALA A 260 -11.02 2.50 -5.45
C ALA A 260 -11.72 3.87 -5.52
N LEU A 261 -12.61 4.07 -6.50
CA LEU A 261 -13.46 5.26 -6.60
C LEU A 261 -14.44 5.34 -5.42
N GLY A 262 -14.97 4.20 -4.98
CA GLY A 262 -15.81 4.10 -3.77
C GLY A 262 -15.06 4.56 -2.52
N ILE A 263 -13.83 4.09 -2.31
CA ILE A 263 -12.95 4.51 -1.22
C ILE A 263 -12.71 6.02 -1.28
N PHE A 264 -12.34 6.54 -2.45
CA PHE A 264 -12.11 7.97 -2.64
C PHE A 264 -13.34 8.80 -2.27
N THR A 265 -14.51 8.38 -2.73
CA THR A 265 -15.78 9.06 -2.46
C THR A 265 -16.12 9.03 -0.97
N ALA A 266 -15.97 7.87 -0.31
CA ALA A 266 -16.20 7.72 1.12
C ALA A 266 -15.24 8.59 1.95
N ASN A 267 -13.95 8.62 1.61
CA ASN A 267 -12.97 9.50 2.26
C ASN A 267 -13.30 10.98 2.04
N PHE A 268 -13.75 11.35 0.85
CA PHE A 268 -14.18 12.72 0.56
C PHE A 268 -15.40 13.13 1.40
N ILE A 269 -16.41 12.27 1.49
CA ILE A 269 -17.60 12.49 2.32
C ILE A 269 -17.19 12.57 3.80
N ASN A 270 -16.36 11.63 4.27
CA ASN A 270 -15.88 11.59 5.65
C ASN A 270 -15.13 12.89 6.04
N SER A 271 -14.25 13.39 5.15
CA SER A 271 -13.53 14.65 5.38
C SER A 271 -14.46 15.87 5.55
N ARG A 272 -15.62 15.86 4.87
CA ARG A 272 -16.63 16.92 4.97
C ARG A 272 -17.52 16.79 6.21
N LEU A 273 -17.85 15.56 6.61
CA LEU A 273 -18.71 15.28 7.75
C LEU A 273 -17.97 15.26 9.09
N ALA A 274 -16.65 15.03 9.12
CA ALA A 274 -15.86 14.94 10.34
C ALA A 274 -15.98 16.17 11.24
N HIS A 275 -16.09 17.37 10.64
CA HIS A 275 -16.28 18.62 11.37
C HIS A 275 -17.68 18.75 12.00
N ARG A 276 -18.69 18.02 11.51
CA ARG A 276 -20.07 18.10 11.98
C ARG A 276 -20.45 16.99 12.95
N LEU A 277 -20.01 15.77 12.69
CA LEU A 277 -20.44 14.58 13.41
C LEU A 277 -19.42 14.08 14.44
N GLY A 278 -18.18 14.53 14.37
CA GLY A 278 -17.08 14.04 15.21
C GLY A 278 -16.55 12.65 14.76
N ALA A 279 -15.27 12.40 15.05
CA ALA A 279 -14.56 11.20 14.61
C ALA A 279 -15.15 9.89 15.17
N ALA A 280 -15.59 9.89 16.43
CA ALA A 280 -16.14 8.69 17.07
C ALA A 280 -17.47 8.24 16.43
N THR A 281 -18.35 9.20 16.08
CA THR A 281 -19.62 8.89 15.40
C THR A 281 -19.37 8.34 14.00
N LEU A 282 -18.46 8.96 13.25
CA LEU A 282 -18.10 8.49 11.90
C LEU A 282 -17.47 7.10 11.94
N ALA A 283 -16.58 6.81 12.88
CA ALA A 283 -16.02 5.49 13.08
C ALA A 283 -17.11 4.45 13.39
N GLY A 284 -18.08 4.79 14.26
CA GLY A 284 -19.21 3.91 14.58
C GLY A 284 -20.11 3.63 13.37
N VAL A 285 -20.45 4.66 12.60
CA VAL A 285 -21.24 4.51 11.34
C VAL A 285 -20.48 3.63 10.35
N GLY A 286 -19.18 3.88 10.20
CA GLY A 286 -18.31 3.09 9.36
C GLY A 286 -18.29 1.61 9.75
N CYS A 287 -18.04 1.28 11.02
CA CYS A 287 -18.07 -0.11 11.53
C CYS A 287 -19.42 -0.79 11.28
N LEU A 288 -20.53 -0.10 11.51
CA LEU A 288 -21.87 -0.64 11.27
C LEU A 288 -22.10 -0.92 9.78
N ALA A 289 -21.73 0.02 8.91
CA ALA A 289 -21.82 -0.15 7.47
C ALA A 289 -20.98 -1.35 6.98
N GLY A 290 -19.75 -1.52 7.48
CA GLY A 290 -18.90 -2.66 7.18
C GLY A 290 -19.48 -4.00 7.65
N LEU A 291 -20.07 -4.03 8.84
CA LEU A 291 -20.74 -5.22 9.35
C LEU A 291 -21.95 -5.61 8.47
N LEU A 292 -22.78 -4.64 8.11
CA LEU A 292 -23.92 -4.86 7.21
C LEU A 292 -23.48 -5.37 5.84
N ALA A 293 -22.42 -4.82 5.29
CA ALA A 293 -21.86 -5.28 4.02
C ALA A 293 -21.33 -6.71 4.09
N ALA A 294 -20.62 -7.04 5.17
CA ALA A 294 -20.14 -8.40 5.38
C ALA A 294 -21.29 -9.40 5.52
N LEU A 295 -22.37 -9.03 6.19
CA LEU A 295 -23.59 -9.84 6.30
C LEU A 295 -24.26 -10.04 4.93
N VAL A 296 -24.43 -8.97 4.14
CA VAL A 296 -25.00 -9.05 2.78
C VAL A 296 -24.14 -9.95 1.90
N MET A 297 -22.82 -9.83 1.97
CA MET A 297 -21.90 -10.69 1.22
C MET A 297 -22.06 -12.17 1.62
N ASN A 298 -22.10 -12.46 2.92
CA ASN A 298 -22.29 -13.84 3.39
C ASN A 298 -23.63 -14.43 2.96
N VAL A 299 -24.73 -13.68 3.03
CA VAL A 299 -26.03 -14.11 2.57
C VAL A 299 -26.02 -14.36 1.05
N ALA A 300 -25.37 -13.49 0.26
CA ALA A 300 -25.23 -13.67 -1.17
C ALA A 300 -24.37 -14.89 -1.55
N LEU A 301 -23.35 -15.22 -0.76
CA LEU A 301 -22.48 -16.37 -0.99
C LEU A 301 -23.11 -17.70 -0.53
N LEU A 302 -23.86 -17.69 0.57
CA LEU A 302 -24.51 -18.88 1.14
C LEU A 302 -25.87 -19.17 0.50
N GLY A 303 -26.55 -18.16 -0.02
CA GLY A 303 -27.80 -18.33 -0.75
C GLY A 303 -27.57 -18.90 -2.15
N ALA A 304 -28.53 -19.72 -2.65
CA ALA A 304 -28.56 -20.20 -4.04
C ALA A 304 -28.84 -19.07 -5.05
N ALA A 305 -28.29 -17.88 -4.82
CA ALA A 305 -28.46 -16.74 -5.71
C ALA A 305 -27.74 -17.00 -7.03
N PRO A 306 -28.30 -16.61 -8.16
CA PRO A 306 -27.64 -16.69 -9.47
C PRO A 306 -26.31 -15.93 -9.44
N ALA A 307 -25.36 -16.32 -10.30
CA ALA A 307 -23.98 -15.79 -10.33
C ALA A 307 -23.89 -14.25 -10.24
N MET A 308 -24.85 -13.54 -10.85
CA MET A 308 -24.94 -12.06 -10.76
C MET A 308 -25.21 -11.54 -9.33
N GLY A 309 -25.99 -12.24 -8.53
CA GLY A 309 -26.25 -11.84 -7.13
C GLY A 309 -25.03 -11.96 -6.24
N ARG A 310 -24.18 -12.97 -6.47
CA ARG A 310 -22.90 -13.16 -5.77
C ARG A 310 -21.89 -12.08 -6.11
N VAL A 311 -21.82 -11.69 -7.40
CA VAL A 311 -20.96 -10.59 -7.87
C VAL A 311 -21.43 -9.25 -7.30
N ALA A 312 -22.72 -8.97 -7.33
CA ALA A 312 -23.28 -7.72 -6.78
C ALA A 312 -23.07 -7.63 -5.26
N GLY A 313 -23.21 -8.74 -4.52
CA GLY A 313 -22.93 -8.82 -3.09
C GLY A 313 -21.46 -8.57 -2.77
N ALA A 314 -20.53 -9.16 -3.54
CA ALA A 314 -19.10 -8.95 -3.39
C ALA A 314 -18.70 -7.51 -3.68
N LEU A 315 -19.26 -6.88 -4.70
CA LEU A 315 -19.05 -5.48 -5.06
C LEU A 315 -19.58 -4.52 -3.98
N ALA A 316 -20.81 -4.75 -3.50
CA ALA A 316 -21.41 -3.95 -2.44
C ALA A 316 -20.59 -4.03 -1.15
N ALA A 317 -20.12 -5.23 -0.78
CA ALA A 317 -19.27 -5.44 0.39
C ALA A 317 -17.93 -4.71 0.26
N ALA A 318 -17.30 -4.78 -0.92
CA ALA A 318 -16.02 -4.10 -1.16
C ALA A 318 -16.15 -2.59 -1.02
N VAL A 319 -17.18 -1.96 -1.62
CA VAL A 319 -17.43 -0.51 -1.53
C VAL A 319 -17.67 -0.07 -0.08
N ILE A 320 -18.31 -0.90 0.73
CA ILE A 320 -18.67 -0.54 2.11
C ILE A 320 -17.52 -0.80 3.08
N VAL A 321 -16.80 -1.93 2.95
CA VAL A 321 -15.60 -2.21 3.76
C VAL A 321 -14.51 -1.16 3.52
N THR A 322 -14.38 -0.69 2.29
CA THR A 322 -13.38 0.31 1.93
C THR A 322 -13.78 1.75 2.30
N GLY A 323 -15.08 1.99 2.53
CA GLY A 323 -15.57 3.28 3.04
C GLY A 323 -15.28 3.53 4.53
N LEU A 324 -14.72 2.54 5.24
CA LEU A 324 -14.45 2.56 6.68
C LEU A 324 -13.06 3.11 7.05
N LEU A 325 -12.15 3.22 6.11
CA LEU A 325 -10.80 3.76 6.28
C LEU A 325 -10.77 5.28 6.00
#